data_37c27fd5f708566550db692d1ea7ea5e
#
_entry.id   37c27fd5f708566550db692d1ea7ea5e
#
_cell.length_a   1.000
_cell.length_b   1.000
_cell.length_c   1.000
_cell.angle_alpha   90.00
_cell.angle_beta   90.00
_cell.angle_gamma   90.00
#
_symmetry.space_group_name_H-M   'P 1'
#
loop_
_entity.id
_entity.type
_entity.pdbx_description
1 polymer ?
#
loop_
_entity_poly.entity_id
_entity_poly.type
_entity_poly.pdbx_seq_one_letter_code
_entity_poly.pdbx_strand_id
1 'polypeptide(L)'
;MTKKSDNVTNNSKSGNGISRRSVMKGAAAAAGAAAGSGALGGFPTIWAQEIKDIELTHVGVSYSVVKAIGDQASKDLGFKVTMQNLDTSAAINRFITQPNSVDIADVEGWQAKLATKRGVLQGIERAKIKEFDNILPIFTKGEIDGVQIPRQGISPYEAMYIEDPMATDLHEGVTDWMTFLPQVYNADSMGYRPDLVGHEVTEWKELIDPKFKGKAAILDVPAIGIMDAALCFESAGMIEYGNKGNMTREEIDKTIDALIQLKRDGHFRATWTTFDQSVQLMAAGEVIIQSMWSPAVAAVRVKEVPCIYAPVNKKNGKEGYRGWCNGMALMRHLEGKKLDAAYEYLNWYLSGWQGGFVARYGYYSPVPTTAQKFLTPAEWAYWYEGAPAPEPISDPYGVPMEPVGAKRDGGSFVERVTNISCWNTLMDEAAYMNKRWNEFKVA
;
A
#
# COMPACT_ATOMS: atom_id res chain seq x y z
N MET A 1 61.03 -31.43 -41.32
CA MET A 1 60.09 -30.97 -42.38
C MET A 1 58.97 -30.27 -41.68
N THR A 2 58.96 -28.99 -41.81
CA THR A 2 58.02 -27.96 -41.25
C THR A 2 56.64 -28.04 -41.94
N LYS A 3 55.61 -27.94 -41.15
CA LYS A 3 54.31 -27.41 -41.65
C LYS A 3 53.70 -26.50 -40.62
N LYS A 4 53.49 -25.26 -41.02
CA LYS A 4 52.73 -24.20 -40.41
C LYS A 4 51.27 -24.62 -40.31
N SER A 5 50.60 -24.22 -39.20
CA SER A 5 49.15 -24.20 -39.09
C SER A 5 48.71 -22.75 -38.87
N ASP A 6 47.74 -22.33 -39.71
CA ASP A 6 47.21 -20.99 -39.77
C ASP A 6 46.27 -20.72 -38.61
N ASN A 7 46.42 -19.52 -38.05
CA ASN A 7 45.50 -18.96 -37.03
C ASN A 7 44.23 -18.42 -37.72
N VAL A 8 43.09 -18.98 -37.35
CA VAL A 8 41.78 -18.40 -37.63
C VAL A 8 41.31 -17.65 -36.38
N THR A 9 41.31 -16.36 -36.47
CA THR A 9 40.76 -15.46 -35.45
C THR A 9 39.24 -15.46 -35.51
N ASN A 10 38.60 -16.05 -34.50
CA ASN A 10 37.14 -15.95 -34.28
C ASN A 10 36.85 -14.72 -33.41
N ASN A 11 36.25 -13.72 -34.01
CA ASN A 11 35.80 -12.49 -33.40
C ASN A 11 34.42 -12.70 -32.82
N SER A 12 34.29 -13.12 -31.54
CA SER A 12 33.06 -13.17 -30.81
C SER A 12 32.82 -11.81 -30.12
N LYS A 13 31.82 -11.07 -30.60
CA LYS A 13 31.31 -9.88 -29.95
C LYS A 13 30.77 -10.25 -28.56
N SER A 14 31.46 -9.83 -27.51
CA SER A 14 30.95 -9.89 -26.15
C SER A 14 29.85 -8.83 -25.97
N GLY A 15 28.62 -9.29 -25.68
CA GLY A 15 27.56 -8.41 -25.24
C GLY A 15 27.91 -7.74 -23.91
N ASN A 16 27.82 -6.44 -23.85
CA ASN A 16 27.98 -5.65 -22.64
C ASN A 16 26.84 -5.93 -21.66
N GLY A 17 27.04 -6.90 -20.80
CA GLY A 17 26.23 -7.06 -19.61
C GLY A 17 26.55 -5.95 -18.60
N ILE A 18 25.58 -5.12 -18.25
CA ILE A 18 25.70 -4.09 -17.21
C ILE A 18 25.97 -4.80 -15.87
N SER A 19 27.16 -4.59 -15.31
CA SER A 19 27.53 -5.21 -14.04
C SER A 19 26.88 -4.46 -12.87
N ARG A 20 26.54 -5.18 -11.79
CA ARG A 20 25.98 -4.59 -10.54
C ARG A 20 26.82 -3.44 -9.97
N ARG A 21 28.08 -3.35 -10.31
CA ARG A 21 28.99 -2.27 -9.90
C ARG A 21 28.81 -0.98 -10.71
N SER A 22 28.28 -1.06 -11.94
CA SER A 22 27.99 0.12 -12.79
C SER A 22 26.71 0.81 -12.35
N VAL A 23 25.72 0.04 -11.84
CA VAL A 23 24.46 0.58 -11.32
C VAL A 23 24.69 1.41 -10.05
N MET A 24 25.64 1.01 -9.20
CA MET A 24 25.97 1.76 -7.97
C MET A 24 26.74 3.06 -8.22
N LYS A 25 27.37 3.25 -9.37
CA LYS A 25 28.09 4.49 -9.70
C LYS A 25 27.21 5.52 -10.43
N GLY A 26 26.11 5.11 -11.06
CA GLY A 26 25.12 5.99 -11.69
C GLY A 26 24.19 6.70 -10.69
N ALA A 27 23.91 6.06 -9.55
CA ALA A 27 23.00 6.60 -8.54
C ALA A 27 23.57 7.84 -7.78
N ALA A 28 24.86 8.10 -7.88
CA ALA A 28 25.46 9.27 -7.22
C ALA A 28 25.46 10.56 -8.06
N ALA A 29 25.13 10.49 -9.36
CA ALA A 29 25.20 11.63 -10.26
C ALA A 29 23.84 12.26 -10.61
N ALA A 30 22.72 11.57 -10.36
CA ALA A 30 21.37 12.06 -10.67
C ALA A 30 20.68 12.83 -9.52
N ALA A 31 21.30 12.90 -8.34
CA ALA A 31 20.78 13.63 -7.18
C ALA A 31 21.01 15.16 -7.23
N GLY A 32 21.51 15.70 -8.35
CA GLY A 32 22.03 17.05 -8.44
C GLY A 32 21.17 18.11 -9.15
N ALA A 33 19.94 17.83 -9.59
CA ALA A 33 19.22 18.74 -10.47
C ALA A 33 17.77 19.07 -10.11
N ALA A 34 17.37 18.94 -8.83
CA ALA A 34 16.09 19.47 -8.35
C ALA A 34 16.26 20.26 -7.05
N ALA A 35 17.22 21.20 -7.05
CA ALA A 35 17.30 22.20 -6.00
C ALA A 35 16.36 23.38 -6.33
N GLY A 36 15.06 23.16 -6.26
CA GLY A 36 14.09 24.21 -6.02
C GLY A 36 14.17 24.58 -4.55
N SER A 37 14.97 25.58 -4.20
CA SER A 37 15.06 26.15 -2.85
C SER A 37 13.79 26.93 -2.53
N GLY A 38 12.68 26.22 -2.27
CA GLY A 38 11.57 26.77 -1.51
C GLY A 38 11.95 26.72 -0.05
N ALA A 39 12.38 27.85 0.52
CA ALA A 39 12.57 27.98 1.94
C ALA A 39 11.26 27.60 2.68
N LEU A 40 11.25 26.43 3.31
CA LEU A 40 10.28 26.09 4.34
C LEU A 40 10.45 27.15 5.44
N GLY A 41 9.42 27.98 5.62
CA GLY A 41 9.44 29.12 6.49
C GLY A 41 9.93 28.75 7.89
N GLY A 42 11.03 29.39 8.28
CA GLY A 42 11.62 29.53 9.59
C GLY A 42 11.12 28.64 10.71
N PHE A 43 11.80 27.49 10.92
CA PHE A 43 11.84 26.91 12.26
C PHE A 43 12.61 27.86 13.18
N PRO A 44 12.14 28.17 14.39
CA PRO A 44 12.93 28.96 15.34
C PRO A 44 14.25 28.22 15.59
N THR A 45 15.37 28.85 15.28
CA THR A 45 16.73 28.31 15.39
C THR A 45 17.07 27.72 16.76
N ILE A 46 16.33 28.08 17.80
CA ILE A 46 16.49 27.58 19.16
C ILE A 46 16.00 26.14 19.31
N TRP A 47 14.88 25.78 18.66
CA TRP A 47 14.34 24.40 18.66
C TRP A 47 15.22 23.45 17.87
N ALA A 48 15.73 23.88 16.73
CA ALA A 48 16.56 23.05 15.87
C ALA A 48 17.89 22.59 16.51
N GLN A 49 18.42 23.34 17.48
CA GLN A 49 19.63 22.92 18.20
C GLN A 49 19.35 21.89 19.30
N GLU A 50 18.15 21.90 19.90
CA GLU A 50 17.82 21.04 21.03
C GLU A 50 17.38 19.63 20.64
N ILE A 51 17.01 19.39 19.36
CA ILE A 51 16.51 18.09 18.87
C ILE A 51 17.51 17.31 18.00
N LYS A 52 18.71 17.85 17.76
CA LYS A 52 19.73 17.23 16.88
C LYS A 52 20.19 15.84 17.34
N ASP A 53 20.17 15.60 18.64
CA ASP A 53 20.63 14.32 19.22
C ASP A 53 19.48 13.32 19.38
N ILE A 54 18.27 13.65 18.88
CA ILE A 54 17.11 12.76 18.94
C ILE A 54 17.18 11.75 17.82
N GLU A 55 16.87 10.52 18.14
CA GLU A 55 16.59 9.46 17.17
C GLU A 55 15.15 8.97 17.34
N LEU A 56 14.39 8.97 16.25
CA LEU A 56 13.08 8.35 16.16
C LEU A 56 13.18 7.02 15.42
N THR A 57 12.59 5.98 16.00
CA THR A 57 12.46 4.66 15.37
C THR A 57 11.06 4.52 14.79
N HIS A 58 10.97 4.51 13.46
CA HIS A 58 9.75 4.27 12.69
C HIS A 58 9.71 2.82 12.23
N VAL A 59 8.72 2.06 12.68
CA VAL A 59 8.56 0.63 12.39
C VAL A 59 7.28 0.41 11.62
N GLY A 60 7.34 -0.36 10.54
CA GLY A 60 6.18 -0.67 9.71
C GLY A 60 6.53 -1.50 8.50
N VAL A 61 5.78 -1.36 7.42
CA VAL A 61 5.82 -2.21 6.24
C VAL A 61 6.60 -1.58 5.08
N SER A 62 7.00 -2.40 4.11
CA SER A 62 7.97 -2.04 3.05
C SER A 62 7.56 -0.91 2.12
N TYR A 63 6.27 -0.60 1.98
CA TYR A 63 5.81 0.48 1.09
C TYR A 63 5.81 1.86 1.77
N SER A 64 5.83 1.93 3.09
CA SER A 64 5.81 3.16 3.87
C SER A 64 7.12 3.38 4.64
N VAL A 65 7.71 2.31 5.20
CA VAL A 65 8.96 2.35 5.95
C VAL A 65 10.14 2.08 5.00
N VAL A 66 10.41 3.06 4.14
CA VAL A 66 11.45 3.00 3.12
C VAL A 66 12.66 3.80 3.55
N LYS A 67 13.85 3.22 3.43
CA LYS A 67 15.12 3.89 3.83
C LYS A 67 15.25 5.29 3.22
N ALA A 68 14.92 5.47 1.94
CA ALA A 68 15.00 6.77 1.26
C ALA A 68 14.12 7.84 1.91
N ILE A 69 12.94 7.45 2.45
CA ILE A 69 12.05 8.38 3.19
C ILE A 69 12.72 8.80 4.52
N GLY A 70 13.28 7.85 5.26
CA GLY A 70 13.99 8.13 6.52
C GLY A 70 15.24 8.99 6.33
N ASP A 71 16.02 8.72 5.27
CA ASP A 71 17.21 9.50 4.93
C ASP A 71 16.83 10.96 4.57
N GLN A 72 15.77 11.15 3.78
CA GLN A 72 15.31 12.49 3.41
C GLN A 72 14.73 13.24 4.62
N ALA A 73 13.89 12.56 5.42
CA ALA A 73 13.35 13.13 6.65
C ALA A 73 14.47 13.57 7.61
N SER A 74 15.46 12.71 7.82
CA SER A 74 16.61 13.02 8.70
C SER A 74 17.40 14.22 8.20
N LYS A 75 17.57 14.32 6.88
CA LYS A 75 18.26 15.48 6.25
C LYS A 75 17.49 16.78 6.44
N ASP A 76 16.18 16.75 6.20
CA ASP A 76 15.33 17.95 6.21
C ASP A 76 15.05 18.44 7.65
N LEU A 77 14.90 17.52 8.59
CA LEU A 77 14.55 17.81 9.98
C LEU A 77 15.77 18.03 10.87
N GLY A 78 16.95 17.54 10.48
CA GLY A 78 18.20 17.72 11.22
C GLY A 78 18.36 16.79 12.43
N PHE A 79 17.50 15.78 12.59
CA PHE A 79 17.62 14.70 13.57
C PHE A 79 17.42 13.33 12.88
N LYS A 80 17.79 12.26 13.56
CA LYS A 80 17.80 10.93 12.95
C LYS A 80 16.42 10.27 12.95
N VAL A 81 15.97 9.78 11.79
CA VAL A 81 14.80 8.91 11.64
C VAL A 81 15.26 7.55 11.12
N THR A 82 15.15 6.54 11.96
CA THR A 82 15.55 5.16 11.64
C THR A 82 14.34 4.36 11.19
N MET A 83 14.38 3.87 9.95
CA MET A 83 13.34 3.04 9.34
C MET A 83 13.59 1.56 9.62
N GLN A 84 12.62 0.87 10.19
CA GLN A 84 12.68 -0.58 10.45
C GLN A 84 11.50 -1.28 9.77
N ASN A 85 11.79 -1.87 8.62
CA ASN A 85 10.79 -2.61 7.84
C ASN A 85 10.57 -4.01 8.41
N LEU A 86 9.31 -4.38 8.62
CA LEU A 86 8.83 -5.69 9.04
C LEU A 86 7.64 -6.12 8.16
N ASP A 87 7.29 -7.40 8.19
CA ASP A 87 5.98 -7.82 7.68
C ASP A 87 4.85 -7.35 8.61
N THR A 88 3.64 -7.30 8.08
CA THR A 88 2.46 -6.77 8.78
C THR A 88 2.22 -7.45 10.14
N SER A 89 2.40 -8.78 10.23
CA SER A 89 2.17 -9.55 11.45
C SER A 89 3.29 -9.31 12.48
N ALA A 90 4.54 -9.25 12.03
CA ALA A 90 5.68 -8.94 12.89
C ALA A 90 5.61 -7.50 13.42
N ALA A 91 5.19 -6.54 12.58
CA ALA A 91 5.03 -5.15 12.98
C ALA A 91 4.01 -5.00 14.11
N ILE A 92 2.77 -5.48 13.92
CA ILE A 92 1.73 -5.37 14.97
C ILE A 92 2.10 -6.13 16.24
N ASN A 93 2.73 -7.30 16.12
CA ASN A 93 3.20 -8.05 17.30
C ASN A 93 4.22 -7.22 18.08
N ARG A 94 5.17 -6.56 17.40
CA ARG A 94 6.17 -5.71 18.04
C ARG A 94 5.56 -4.50 18.74
N PHE A 95 4.58 -3.83 18.11
CA PHE A 95 3.89 -2.69 18.72
C PHE A 95 3.23 -3.06 20.05
N ILE A 96 2.65 -4.27 20.12
CA ILE A 96 1.93 -4.74 21.30
C ILE A 96 2.88 -5.30 22.38
N THR A 97 3.91 -6.07 21.97
CA THR A 97 4.76 -6.82 22.94
C THR A 97 6.01 -6.05 23.37
N GLN A 98 6.46 -5.09 22.53
CA GLN A 98 7.67 -4.30 22.76
C GLN A 98 7.43 -2.79 22.46
N PRO A 99 6.36 -2.18 23.01
CA PRO A 99 5.94 -0.83 22.63
C PRO A 99 7.03 0.23 22.80
N ASN A 100 7.89 0.10 23.82
CA ASN A 100 8.97 1.06 24.09
C ASN A 100 10.17 0.96 23.13
N SER A 101 10.16 -0.02 22.21
CA SER A 101 11.21 -0.18 21.18
C SER A 101 10.85 0.51 19.85
N VAL A 102 9.69 1.16 19.80
CA VAL A 102 9.13 1.83 18.63
C VAL A 102 8.68 3.23 19.05
N ASP A 103 8.94 4.23 18.23
CA ASP A 103 8.45 5.60 18.48
C ASP A 103 7.24 5.92 17.60
N ILE A 104 7.37 5.62 16.31
CA ILE A 104 6.31 5.76 15.32
C ILE A 104 5.96 4.37 14.80
N ALA A 105 4.70 4.00 14.91
CA ALA A 105 4.17 2.74 14.39
C ALA A 105 3.35 2.99 13.13
N ASP A 106 3.65 2.26 12.06
CA ASP A 106 2.73 2.15 10.92
C ASP A 106 1.55 1.26 11.27
N VAL A 107 0.36 1.78 11.14
CA VAL A 107 -0.87 1.04 11.42
C VAL A 107 -1.88 1.18 10.30
N GLU A 108 -2.42 0.06 9.83
CA GLU A 108 -3.68 0.07 9.10
C GLU A 108 -4.85 0.28 10.07
N GLY A 109 -6.03 0.68 9.58
CA GLY A 109 -7.20 0.95 10.42
C GLY A 109 -7.54 -0.17 11.41
N TRP A 110 -7.42 -1.44 11.00
CA TRP A 110 -7.63 -2.60 11.86
C TRP A 110 -6.54 -2.78 12.92
N GLN A 111 -5.29 -2.46 12.59
CA GLN A 111 -4.16 -2.48 13.53
C GLN A 111 -4.29 -1.34 14.54
N ALA A 112 -4.75 -0.16 14.10
CA ALA A 112 -5.05 0.96 14.96
C ALA A 112 -6.12 0.59 16.00
N LYS A 113 -7.23 -0.05 15.58
CA LYS A 113 -8.26 -0.58 16.49
C LYS A 113 -7.66 -1.47 17.57
N LEU A 114 -6.81 -2.43 17.18
CA LEU A 114 -6.19 -3.36 18.12
C LEU A 114 -5.18 -2.67 19.06
N ALA A 115 -4.30 -1.84 18.52
CA ALA A 115 -3.25 -1.15 19.28
C ALA A 115 -3.83 -0.12 20.26
N THR A 116 -4.87 0.62 19.86
CA THR A 116 -5.64 1.53 20.71
C THR A 116 -6.28 0.77 21.86
N LYS A 117 -6.99 -0.33 21.56
CA LYS A 117 -7.61 -1.18 22.59
C LYS A 117 -6.61 -1.76 23.60
N ARG A 118 -5.37 -2.02 23.16
CA ARG A 118 -4.27 -2.47 24.03
C ARG A 118 -3.61 -1.34 24.81
N GLY A 119 -3.98 -0.08 24.57
CA GLY A 119 -3.44 1.08 25.25
C GLY A 119 -1.95 1.33 24.98
N VAL A 120 -1.43 0.93 23.82
CA VAL A 120 -0.01 1.13 23.45
C VAL A 120 0.21 2.39 22.63
N LEU A 121 -0.86 3.01 22.11
CA LEU A 121 -0.83 4.28 21.38
C LEU A 121 -1.21 5.46 22.27
N GLN A 122 -0.76 6.65 21.91
CA GLN A 122 -1.29 7.91 22.40
C GLN A 122 -1.92 8.71 21.26
N GLY A 123 -2.89 9.56 21.59
CA GLY A 123 -3.56 10.43 20.63
C GLY A 123 -2.61 11.46 20.02
N ILE A 124 -2.76 11.66 18.72
CA ILE A 124 -2.14 12.76 17.99
C ILE A 124 -3.08 13.97 18.08
N GLU A 125 -2.60 15.06 18.64
CA GLU A 125 -3.36 16.31 18.75
C GLU A 125 -3.53 16.95 17.37
N ARG A 126 -4.78 17.03 16.92
CA ARG A 126 -5.15 17.55 15.60
C ARG A 126 -4.60 18.95 15.34
N ALA A 127 -4.68 19.83 16.36
CA ALA A 127 -4.23 21.21 16.25
C ALA A 127 -2.72 21.36 16.00
N LYS A 128 -1.92 20.32 16.26
CA LYS A 128 -0.48 20.29 15.98
C LYS A 128 -0.15 19.83 14.56
N ILE A 129 -1.13 19.39 13.78
CA ILE A 129 -0.94 18.94 12.40
C ILE A 129 -1.25 20.09 11.44
N LYS A 130 -0.21 20.66 10.86
CA LYS A 130 -0.28 21.86 9.99
C LYS A 130 -1.16 21.67 8.76
N GLU A 131 -1.16 20.48 8.19
CA GLU A 131 -1.92 20.15 6.98
C GLU A 131 -3.27 19.46 7.27
N PHE A 132 -3.76 19.48 8.52
CA PHE A 132 -4.98 18.74 8.88
C PHE A 132 -6.18 19.14 8.02
N ASP A 133 -6.39 20.43 7.81
CA ASP A 133 -7.52 20.95 7.03
C ASP A 133 -7.43 20.63 5.52
N ASN A 134 -6.24 20.23 5.05
CA ASN A 134 -5.97 19.80 3.68
C ASN A 134 -6.01 18.26 3.51
N ILE A 135 -6.20 17.52 4.61
CA ILE A 135 -6.42 16.07 4.55
C ILE A 135 -7.74 15.81 3.84
N LEU A 136 -7.72 14.87 2.89
CA LEU A 136 -8.87 14.52 2.09
C LEU A 136 -10.11 14.16 2.92
N PRO A 137 -11.31 14.51 2.46
CA PRO A 137 -12.57 14.24 3.17
C PRO A 137 -12.84 12.76 3.45
N ILE A 138 -12.20 11.84 2.73
CA ILE A 138 -12.25 10.39 3.02
C ILE A 138 -11.84 10.05 4.46
N PHE A 139 -10.96 10.85 5.07
CA PHE A 139 -10.47 10.70 6.43
C PHE A 139 -11.26 11.53 7.44
N THR A 140 -11.80 12.66 7.03
CA THR A 140 -12.39 13.66 7.95
C THR A 140 -13.92 13.72 7.87
N LYS A 141 -14.52 13.20 6.80
CA LYS A 141 -15.98 13.20 6.59
C LYS A 141 -16.55 11.85 6.15
N GLY A 142 -15.69 10.87 5.83
CA GLY A 142 -16.14 9.60 5.27
C GLY A 142 -16.68 9.72 3.85
N GLU A 143 -16.24 10.71 3.09
CA GLU A 143 -16.67 10.93 1.70
C GLU A 143 -15.49 11.36 0.83
N ILE A 144 -15.65 11.23 -0.48
CA ILE A 144 -14.75 11.83 -1.46
C ILE A 144 -15.57 12.29 -2.66
N ASP A 145 -15.30 13.52 -3.10
CA ASP A 145 -16.02 14.16 -4.22
C ASP A 145 -17.55 14.05 -4.09
N GLY A 146 -18.07 14.22 -2.86
CA GLY A 146 -19.50 14.10 -2.55
C GLY A 146 -20.05 12.66 -2.51
N VAL A 147 -19.21 11.65 -2.73
CA VAL A 147 -19.60 10.24 -2.65
C VAL A 147 -19.23 9.68 -1.28
N GLN A 148 -20.22 9.18 -0.55
CA GLN A 148 -19.99 8.53 0.74
C GLN A 148 -19.24 7.22 0.55
N ILE A 149 -18.19 7.01 1.35
CA ILE A 149 -17.44 5.75 1.34
C ILE A 149 -18.25 4.64 2.04
N PRO A 150 -18.13 3.39 1.57
CA PRO A 150 -18.84 2.28 2.20
C PRO A 150 -18.38 2.03 3.63
N ARG A 151 -19.33 1.66 4.49
CA ARG A 151 -19.07 1.23 5.87
C ARG A 151 -18.98 -0.30 5.98
N GLN A 152 -18.38 -0.95 4.99
CA GLN A 152 -18.06 -2.37 5.03
C GLN A 152 -16.59 -2.55 5.38
N GLY A 153 -16.31 -3.20 6.50
CA GLY A 153 -14.99 -3.18 7.13
C GLY A 153 -14.82 -1.97 8.05
N ILE A 154 -13.61 -1.46 8.16
CA ILE A 154 -13.30 -0.23 8.91
C ILE A 154 -12.71 0.80 7.95
N SER A 155 -13.52 1.78 7.61
CA SER A 155 -13.05 2.92 6.83
C SER A 155 -12.01 3.74 7.63
N PRO A 156 -11.13 4.50 6.95
CA PRO A 156 -10.21 5.38 7.65
C PRO A 156 -10.91 6.35 8.60
N TYR A 157 -12.06 6.87 8.22
CA TYR A 157 -12.87 7.79 9.04
C TYR A 157 -13.32 7.15 10.36
N GLU A 158 -13.65 5.85 10.37
CA GLU A 158 -14.08 5.12 11.57
C GLU A 158 -12.92 4.70 12.48
N ALA A 159 -11.70 4.61 11.93
CA ALA A 159 -10.53 4.13 12.67
C ALA A 159 -9.65 5.27 13.23
N MET A 160 -9.83 6.49 12.73
CA MET A 160 -8.83 7.56 12.90
C MET A 160 -8.97 8.35 14.21
N TYR A 161 -10.11 8.31 14.90
CA TYR A 161 -10.38 9.23 16.02
C TYR A 161 -10.57 8.53 17.36
N ILE A 162 -10.23 9.24 18.43
CA ILE A 162 -10.44 8.87 19.84
C ILE A 162 -10.90 10.10 20.62
N GLU A 163 -11.55 9.91 21.77
CA GLU A 163 -12.16 10.97 22.58
C GLU A 163 -11.11 11.81 23.32
N ASP A 164 -10.07 11.19 23.85
CA ASP A 164 -8.98 11.82 24.58
C ASP A 164 -7.62 11.16 24.24
N PRO A 165 -6.48 11.78 24.57
CA PRO A 165 -5.16 11.28 24.13
C PRO A 165 -4.79 9.90 24.67
N MET A 166 -5.47 9.41 25.68
CA MET A 166 -5.20 8.11 26.31
C MET A 166 -6.36 7.12 26.19
N ALA A 167 -7.40 7.47 25.40
CA ALA A 167 -8.54 6.60 25.15
C ALA A 167 -8.11 5.25 24.55
N THR A 168 -8.85 4.21 24.89
CA THR A 168 -8.61 2.84 24.42
C THR A 168 -9.70 2.35 23.47
N ASP A 169 -10.66 3.18 23.18
CA ASP A 169 -11.75 2.90 22.23
C ASP A 169 -11.77 3.96 21.14
N LEU A 170 -12.11 3.53 19.92
CA LEU A 170 -12.26 4.43 18.79
C LEU A 170 -13.53 5.30 18.97
N HIS A 171 -13.47 6.51 18.45
CA HIS A 171 -14.59 7.43 18.37
C HIS A 171 -15.03 7.61 16.93
N GLU A 172 -16.32 7.48 16.66
CA GLU A 172 -16.86 7.76 15.32
C GLU A 172 -16.95 9.27 15.10
N GLY A 173 -16.23 9.76 14.10
CA GLY A 173 -16.22 11.17 13.75
C GLY A 173 -15.03 11.96 14.32
N VAL A 174 -14.87 13.16 13.81
CA VAL A 174 -13.71 14.03 14.11
C VAL A 174 -13.76 14.50 15.56
N THR A 175 -12.66 14.26 16.25
CA THR A 175 -12.36 14.81 17.59
C THR A 175 -11.07 15.66 17.54
N ASP A 176 -10.59 16.12 18.68
CA ASP A 176 -9.29 16.78 18.77
C ASP A 176 -8.11 15.79 18.75
N TRP A 177 -8.37 14.48 18.81
CA TRP A 177 -7.36 13.44 18.95
C TRP A 177 -7.51 12.37 17.88
N MET A 178 -6.39 12.01 17.24
CA MET A 178 -6.34 10.95 16.23
C MET A 178 -5.54 9.75 16.75
N THR A 179 -5.95 8.54 16.41
CA THR A 179 -5.19 7.31 16.66
C THR A 179 -3.95 7.21 15.80
N PHE A 180 -4.05 7.70 14.58
CA PHE A 180 -2.95 7.76 13.59
C PHE A 180 -3.13 8.95 12.65
N LEU A 181 -2.02 9.43 12.10
CA LEU A 181 -2.00 10.36 10.98
C LEU A 181 -2.00 9.55 9.69
N PRO A 182 -2.99 9.71 8.77
CA PRO A 182 -2.97 8.97 7.51
C PRO A 182 -1.72 9.32 6.70
N GLN A 183 -1.11 8.32 6.06
CA GLN A 183 0.12 8.50 5.29
C GLN A 183 0.04 7.99 3.87
N VAL A 184 -0.54 6.81 3.65
CA VAL A 184 -0.63 6.12 2.37
C VAL A 184 -1.93 5.33 2.32
N TYR A 185 -2.61 5.34 1.20
CA TYR A 185 -3.80 4.53 0.98
C TYR A 185 -3.92 4.13 -0.48
N ASN A 186 -4.71 3.12 -0.75
CA ASN A 186 -4.99 2.66 -2.10
C ASN A 186 -6.29 1.84 -2.14
N ALA A 187 -6.60 1.37 -3.34
CA ALA A 187 -7.74 0.52 -3.63
C ALA A 187 -7.26 -0.70 -4.42
N ASP A 188 -7.50 -1.88 -3.89
CA ASP A 188 -7.00 -3.14 -4.40
C ASP A 188 -8.06 -3.95 -5.17
N SER A 189 -7.58 -4.74 -6.15
CA SER A 189 -8.36 -5.53 -7.07
C SER A 189 -7.58 -6.79 -7.49
N MET A 190 -7.77 -7.24 -8.73
CA MET A 190 -7.07 -8.37 -9.33
C MET A 190 -6.04 -7.88 -10.36
N GLY A 191 -4.93 -8.61 -10.48
CA GLY A 191 -4.05 -8.52 -11.62
C GLY A 191 -4.31 -9.68 -12.59
N TYR A 192 -4.21 -9.43 -13.90
CA TYR A 192 -4.37 -10.47 -14.90
C TYR A 192 -3.46 -10.27 -16.11
N ARG A 193 -3.23 -11.36 -16.84
CA ARG A 193 -2.48 -11.44 -18.11
C ARG A 193 -3.44 -11.25 -19.27
N PRO A 194 -3.53 -10.07 -19.89
CA PRO A 194 -4.48 -9.81 -20.99
C PRO A 194 -4.23 -10.69 -22.20
N ASP A 195 -2.97 -11.06 -22.47
CA ASP A 195 -2.55 -11.95 -23.55
C ASP A 195 -2.98 -13.41 -23.37
N LEU A 196 -3.28 -13.84 -22.12
CA LEU A 196 -3.68 -15.21 -21.79
C LEU A 196 -5.16 -15.31 -21.40
N VAL A 197 -5.75 -14.24 -20.85
CA VAL A 197 -7.17 -14.18 -20.47
C VAL A 197 -8.05 -13.89 -21.68
N GLY A 198 -7.60 -13.04 -22.62
CA GLY A 198 -8.24 -12.78 -23.90
C GLY A 198 -9.45 -11.83 -23.86
N HIS A 199 -9.77 -11.24 -22.72
CA HIS A 199 -10.80 -10.20 -22.55
C HIS A 199 -10.48 -9.32 -21.35
N GLU A 200 -11.20 -8.21 -21.20
CA GLU A 200 -11.06 -7.32 -20.04
C GLU A 200 -11.75 -7.93 -18.81
N VAL A 201 -10.99 -8.05 -17.70
CA VAL A 201 -11.51 -8.49 -16.40
C VAL A 201 -12.09 -7.28 -15.67
N THR A 202 -13.38 -7.32 -15.33
CA THR A 202 -14.10 -6.21 -14.69
C THR A 202 -14.93 -6.61 -13.48
N GLU A 203 -15.00 -7.91 -13.17
CA GLU A 203 -15.81 -8.44 -12.07
C GLU A 203 -14.99 -9.41 -11.21
N TRP A 204 -15.15 -9.33 -9.87
CA TRP A 204 -14.42 -10.21 -8.95
C TRP A 204 -14.69 -11.70 -9.16
N LYS A 205 -15.91 -12.08 -9.60
CA LYS A 205 -16.25 -13.48 -9.88
C LYS A 205 -15.33 -14.15 -10.88
N GLU A 206 -14.63 -13.36 -11.70
CA GLU A 206 -13.72 -13.92 -12.70
C GLU A 206 -12.51 -14.61 -12.09
N LEU A 207 -12.10 -14.20 -10.86
CA LEU A 207 -11.04 -14.91 -10.14
C LEU A 207 -11.38 -16.38 -9.87
N ILE A 208 -12.65 -16.69 -9.72
CA ILE A 208 -13.16 -18.05 -9.43
C ILE A 208 -13.86 -18.71 -10.62
N ASP A 209 -13.77 -18.12 -11.84
CA ASP A 209 -14.35 -18.68 -13.05
C ASP A 209 -13.68 -20.03 -13.39
N PRO A 210 -14.45 -21.11 -13.58
CA PRO A 210 -13.91 -22.44 -13.92
C PRO A 210 -12.96 -22.48 -15.13
N LYS A 211 -13.07 -21.51 -16.06
CA LYS A 211 -12.15 -21.40 -17.22
C LYS A 211 -10.70 -21.14 -16.81
N PHE A 212 -10.46 -20.61 -15.60
CA PHE A 212 -9.13 -20.34 -15.06
C PHE A 212 -8.63 -21.40 -14.06
N LYS A 213 -9.31 -22.56 -14.03
CA LYS A 213 -8.90 -23.68 -13.17
C LYS A 213 -7.42 -24.03 -13.35
N GLY A 214 -6.69 -24.11 -12.23
CA GLY A 214 -5.25 -24.36 -12.19
C GLY A 214 -4.37 -23.19 -12.64
N LYS A 215 -4.96 -21.99 -12.83
CA LYS A 215 -4.24 -20.78 -13.28
C LYS A 215 -4.57 -19.53 -12.45
N ALA A 216 -5.36 -19.67 -11.40
CA ALA A 216 -5.69 -18.59 -10.48
C ALA A 216 -4.85 -18.65 -9.19
N ALA A 217 -4.67 -17.51 -8.51
CA ALA A 217 -4.10 -17.44 -7.16
C ALA A 217 -4.83 -16.42 -6.30
N ILE A 218 -4.79 -16.64 -4.98
CA ILE A 218 -5.38 -15.74 -3.99
C ILE A 218 -4.37 -15.42 -2.88
N LEU A 219 -4.47 -14.21 -2.31
CA LEU A 219 -3.63 -13.74 -1.21
C LEU A 219 -3.87 -14.57 0.06
N ASP A 220 -2.80 -15.12 0.63
CA ASP A 220 -2.80 -15.89 1.89
C ASP A 220 -2.41 -15.00 3.08
N VAL A 221 -3.16 -13.92 3.26
CA VAL A 221 -3.19 -13.12 4.50
C VAL A 221 -4.62 -13.18 5.00
N PRO A 222 -4.93 -13.94 6.06
CA PRO A 222 -6.32 -14.31 6.40
C PRO A 222 -7.31 -13.15 6.44
N ALA A 223 -6.96 -12.04 7.13
CA ALA A 223 -7.82 -10.86 7.26
C ALA A 223 -8.11 -10.15 5.92
N ILE A 224 -7.22 -10.31 4.93
CA ILE A 224 -7.36 -9.68 3.61
C ILE A 224 -7.92 -10.69 2.61
N GLY A 225 -7.34 -11.89 2.54
CA GLY A 225 -7.72 -12.91 1.57
C GLY A 225 -9.18 -13.36 1.69
N ILE A 226 -9.73 -13.40 2.92
CA ILE A 226 -11.16 -13.72 3.12
C ILE A 226 -12.07 -12.63 2.52
N MET A 227 -11.66 -11.38 2.54
CA MET A 227 -12.41 -10.28 1.92
C MET A 227 -12.33 -10.34 0.40
N ASP A 228 -11.18 -10.68 -0.17
CA ASP A 228 -11.06 -10.91 -1.61
C ASP A 228 -11.95 -12.09 -2.05
N ALA A 229 -11.99 -13.16 -1.26
CA ALA A 229 -12.91 -14.28 -1.50
C ALA A 229 -14.39 -13.86 -1.41
N ALA A 230 -14.74 -13.05 -0.40
CA ALA A 230 -16.10 -12.54 -0.25
C ALA A 230 -16.53 -11.68 -1.44
N LEU A 231 -15.64 -10.83 -1.95
CA LEU A 231 -15.90 -10.05 -3.16
C LEU A 231 -16.17 -10.97 -4.37
N CYS A 232 -15.38 -12.07 -4.52
CA CYS A 232 -15.61 -13.04 -5.58
C CYS A 232 -16.95 -13.76 -5.46
N PHE A 233 -17.30 -14.23 -4.26
CA PHE A 233 -18.53 -15.01 -4.05
C PHE A 233 -19.79 -14.14 -4.12
N GLU A 234 -19.73 -12.89 -3.63
CA GLU A 234 -20.82 -11.93 -3.78
C GLU A 234 -21.03 -11.53 -5.25
N SER A 235 -19.94 -11.24 -5.97
CA SER A 235 -19.95 -10.96 -7.41
C SER A 235 -20.56 -12.13 -8.21
N ALA A 236 -20.27 -13.37 -7.81
CA ALA A 236 -20.82 -14.58 -8.43
C ALA A 236 -22.30 -14.85 -8.00
N GLY A 237 -22.85 -14.11 -7.05
CA GLY A 237 -24.19 -14.38 -6.50
C GLY A 237 -24.28 -15.65 -5.66
N MET A 238 -23.14 -16.16 -5.19
CA MET A 238 -23.07 -17.41 -4.41
C MET A 238 -23.37 -17.19 -2.93
N ILE A 239 -22.89 -16.07 -2.37
CA ILE A 239 -23.06 -15.70 -0.95
C ILE A 239 -23.40 -14.22 -0.88
N GLU A 240 -24.36 -13.87 -0.02
CA GLU A 240 -24.65 -12.48 0.35
C GLU A 240 -24.07 -12.18 1.73
N TYR A 241 -23.46 -11.00 1.90
CA TYR A 241 -22.81 -10.58 3.13
C TYR A 241 -23.51 -9.35 3.71
N GLY A 242 -23.75 -9.35 5.01
CA GLY A 242 -24.16 -8.17 5.74
C GLY A 242 -23.02 -7.13 5.79
N ASN A 243 -21.85 -7.58 6.20
CA ASN A 243 -20.61 -6.80 6.19
C ASN A 243 -19.42 -7.70 5.88
N LYS A 244 -18.86 -7.58 4.67
CA LYS A 244 -17.68 -8.37 4.24
C LYS A 244 -16.45 -8.22 5.14
N GLY A 245 -16.33 -7.10 5.82
CA GLY A 245 -15.23 -6.85 6.77
C GLY A 245 -15.55 -7.29 8.21
N ASN A 246 -16.81 -7.58 8.55
CA ASN A 246 -17.20 -8.09 9.88
C ASN A 246 -18.22 -9.22 9.75
N MET A 247 -17.78 -10.32 9.17
CA MET A 247 -18.62 -11.49 8.89
C MET A 247 -19.06 -12.20 10.16
N THR A 248 -20.29 -12.69 10.14
CA THR A 248 -20.79 -13.67 11.10
C THR A 248 -20.04 -15.00 10.93
N ARG A 249 -20.07 -15.87 11.94
CA ARG A 249 -19.50 -17.24 11.82
C ARG A 249 -20.09 -18.02 10.66
N GLU A 250 -21.37 -17.88 10.42
CA GLU A 250 -22.06 -18.54 9.29
C GLU A 250 -21.52 -18.05 7.93
N GLU A 251 -21.31 -16.74 7.78
CA GLU A 251 -20.72 -16.16 6.57
C GLU A 251 -19.26 -16.60 6.40
N ILE A 252 -18.48 -16.66 7.49
CA ILE A 252 -17.11 -17.20 7.49
C ILE A 252 -17.12 -18.66 7.04
N ASP A 253 -17.99 -19.50 7.62
CA ASP A 253 -18.07 -20.92 7.26
C ASP A 253 -18.42 -21.10 5.78
N LYS A 254 -19.44 -20.44 5.26
CA LYS A 254 -19.82 -20.50 3.84
C LYS A 254 -18.66 -20.08 2.93
N THR A 255 -17.97 -19.00 3.30
CA THR A 255 -16.84 -18.48 2.52
C THR A 255 -15.67 -19.46 2.50
N ILE A 256 -15.29 -19.98 3.65
CA ILE A 256 -14.16 -20.92 3.76
C ILE A 256 -14.49 -22.27 3.15
N ASP A 257 -15.70 -22.80 3.31
CA ASP A 257 -16.11 -24.06 2.70
C ASP A 257 -16.07 -23.95 1.17
N ALA A 258 -16.53 -22.82 0.61
CA ALA A 258 -16.43 -22.57 -0.84
C ALA A 258 -14.96 -22.46 -1.31
N LEU A 259 -14.08 -21.81 -0.55
CA LEU A 259 -12.64 -21.78 -0.85
C LEU A 259 -12.00 -23.17 -0.79
N ILE A 260 -12.34 -23.98 0.23
CA ILE A 260 -11.88 -25.36 0.37
C ILE A 260 -12.29 -26.18 -0.83
N GLN A 261 -13.54 -26.04 -1.28
CA GLN A 261 -14.04 -26.75 -2.47
C GLN A 261 -13.27 -26.35 -3.72
N LEU A 262 -13.09 -25.04 -3.98
CA LEU A 262 -12.30 -24.56 -5.12
C LEU A 262 -10.86 -25.09 -5.08
N LYS A 263 -10.24 -25.16 -3.91
CA LYS A 263 -8.89 -25.69 -3.76
C LYS A 263 -8.83 -27.20 -4.05
N ARG A 264 -9.76 -27.99 -3.51
CA ARG A 264 -9.87 -29.44 -3.77
C ARG A 264 -10.14 -29.74 -5.23
N ASP A 265 -10.90 -28.88 -5.90
CA ASP A 265 -11.13 -28.96 -7.34
C ASP A 265 -9.90 -28.57 -8.16
N GLY A 266 -8.83 -28.08 -7.52
CA GLY A 266 -7.60 -27.66 -8.19
C GLY A 266 -7.76 -26.33 -8.92
N HIS A 267 -8.66 -25.44 -8.47
CA HIS A 267 -8.87 -24.15 -9.08
C HIS A 267 -7.66 -23.23 -8.90
N PHE A 268 -7.14 -23.14 -7.66
CA PHE A 268 -5.96 -22.34 -7.38
C PHE A 268 -4.67 -23.09 -7.73
N ARG A 269 -3.81 -22.45 -8.54
CA ARG A 269 -2.44 -22.91 -8.81
C ARG A 269 -1.56 -22.71 -7.58
N ALA A 270 -1.76 -21.60 -6.86
CA ALA A 270 -1.02 -21.24 -5.67
C ALA A 270 -1.81 -20.28 -4.76
N THR A 271 -1.35 -20.13 -3.55
CA THR A 271 -1.58 -18.94 -2.72
C THR A 271 -0.27 -18.19 -2.55
N TRP A 272 -0.30 -16.90 -2.22
CA TRP A 272 0.90 -16.08 -2.06
C TRP A 272 0.77 -15.17 -0.84
N THR A 273 1.90 -14.85 -0.20
CA THR A 273 1.97 -14.03 1.03
C THR A 273 2.84 -12.80 0.88
N THR A 274 3.74 -12.77 -0.11
CA THR A 274 4.68 -11.67 -0.30
C THR A 274 4.52 -11.02 -1.67
N PHE A 275 4.89 -9.75 -1.74
CA PHE A 275 4.90 -8.97 -2.98
C PHE A 275 5.64 -9.71 -4.11
N ASP A 276 6.85 -10.19 -3.82
CA ASP A 276 7.68 -10.88 -4.80
C ASP A 276 7.06 -12.18 -5.31
N GLN A 277 6.38 -12.94 -4.44
CA GLN A 277 5.67 -14.15 -4.86
C GLN A 277 4.57 -13.82 -5.88
N SER A 278 3.75 -12.78 -5.62
CA SER A 278 2.68 -12.38 -6.54
C SER A 278 3.24 -11.96 -7.91
N VAL A 279 4.35 -11.21 -7.92
CA VAL A 279 5.05 -10.79 -9.16
C VAL A 279 5.61 -12.01 -9.91
N GLN A 280 6.27 -12.92 -9.21
CA GLN A 280 6.89 -14.10 -9.83
C GLN A 280 5.86 -15.05 -10.45
N LEU A 281 4.76 -15.35 -9.76
CA LEU A 281 3.69 -16.23 -10.26
C LEU A 281 3.09 -15.69 -11.56
N MET A 282 2.83 -14.38 -11.62
CA MET A 282 2.28 -13.72 -12.79
C MET A 282 3.30 -13.63 -13.92
N ALA A 283 4.53 -13.24 -13.63
CA ALA A 283 5.58 -13.10 -14.63
C ALA A 283 5.99 -14.44 -15.26
N ALA A 284 5.98 -15.54 -14.49
CA ALA A 284 6.27 -16.87 -14.99
C ALA A 284 5.12 -17.48 -15.81
N GLY A 285 3.92 -16.86 -15.78
CA GLY A 285 2.72 -17.41 -16.44
C GLY A 285 2.14 -18.65 -15.75
N GLU A 286 2.60 -18.96 -14.54
CA GLU A 286 2.01 -20.02 -13.72
C GLU A 286 0.60 -19.66 -13.28
N VAL A 287 0.38 -18.37 -13.06
CA VAL A 287 -0.91 -17.74 -12.74
C VAL A 287 -1.21 -16.69 -13.79
N ILE A 288 -2.44 -16.63 -14.26
CA ILE A 288 -2.89 -15.66 -15.25
C ILE A 288 -3.91 -14.65 -14.72
N ILE A 289 -4.47 -14.91 -13.54
CA ILE A 289 -5.36 -14.03 -12.79
C ILE A 289 -5.15 -14.27 -11.29
N GLN A 290 -5.05 -13.20 -10.50
CA GLN A 290 -4.93 -13.32 -9.04
C GLN A 290 -5.41 -12.05 -8.34
N SER A 291 -5.87 -12.15 -7.06
CA SER A 291 -5.93 -10.98 -6.21
C SER A 291 -4.52 -10.39 -6.11
N MET A 292 -4.36 -9.08 -6.26
CA MET A 292 -3.01 -8.51 -6.45
C MET A 292 -2.98 -7.06 -5.93
N TRP A 293 -1.82 -6.63 -5.48
CA TRP A 293 -1.57 -5.22 -5.15
C TRP A 293 -1.18 -4.46 -6.42
N SER A 294 -1.74 -3.26 -6.63
CA SER A 294 -1.52 -2.50 -7.86
C SER A 294 -0.04 -2.24 -8.22
N PRO A 295 0.88 -1.98 -7.27
CA PRO A 295 2.30 -1.84 -7.60
C PRO A 295 2.95 -3.12 -8.15
N ALA A 296 2.41 -4.29 -7.80
CA ALA A 296 2.93 -5.55 -8.32
C ALA A 296 2.63 -5.73 -9.83
N VAL A 297 1.55 -5.12 -10.32
CA VAL A 297 1.26 -5.07 -11.77
C VAL A 297 2.35 -4.31 -12.51
N ALA A 298 2.74 -3.13 -12.03
CA ALA A 298 3.85 -2.37 -12.61
C ALA A 298 5.17 -3.17 -12.57
N ALA A 299 5.45 -3.86 -11.45
CA ALA A 299 6.64 -4.71 -11.32
C ALA A 299 6.65 -5.91 -12.29
N VAL A 300 5.49 -6.43 -12.69
CA VAL A 300 5.38 -7.44 -13.76
C VAL A 300 5.67 -6.80 -15.12
N ARG A 301 5.12 -5.61 -15.40
CA ARG A 301 5.34 -4.88 -16.67
C ARG A 301 6.81 -4.53 -16.91
N VAL A 302 7.56 -4.15 -15.85
CA VAL A 302 9.01 -3.91 -15.92
C VAL A 302 9.79 -5.13 -16.40
N LYS A 303 9.22 -6.35 -16.26
CA LYS A 303 9.79 -7.60 -16.79
C LYS A 303 9.36 -7.89 -18.25
N GLU A 304 8.80 -6.89 -18.93
CA GLU A 304 8.26 -7.00 -20.31
C GLU A 304 7.13 -8.04 -20.43
N VAL A 305 6.43 -8.30 -19.33
CA VAL A 305 5.29 -9.23 -19.28
C VAL A 305 4.00 -8.42 -19.21
N PRO A 306 3.04 -8.62 -20.16
CA PRO A 306 1.76 -7.93 -20.14
C PRO A 306 1.00 -8.23 -18.84
N CYS A 307 0.55 -7.19 -18.14
CA CYS A 307 -0.25 -7.33 -16.94
C CYS A 307 -1.16 -6.10 -16.81
N ILE A 308 -2.42 -6.32 -16.46
CA ILE A 308 -3.42 -5.26 -16.24
C ILE A 308 -3.97 -5.43 -14.83
N TYR A 309 -4.19 -4.31 -14.16
CA TYR A 309 -4.91 -4.26 -12.90
C TYR A 309 -6.41 -4.09 -13.21
N ALA A 310 -7.22 -5.09 -12.84
CA ALA A 310 -8.63 -5.17 -13.22
C ALA A 310 -9.42 -3.91 -12.78
N PRO A 311 -10.05 -3.19 -13.71
CA PRO A 311 -10.87 -2.03 -13.40
C PRO A 311 -12.26 -2.47 -12.92
N VAL A 312 -12.34 -3.10 -11.74
CA VAL A 312 -13.61 -3.56 -11.17
C VAL A 312 -14.52 -2.38 -10.88
N ASN A 313 -15.64 -2.32 -11.56
CA ASN A 313 -16.56 -1.22 -11.46
C ASN A 313 -17.76 -1.56 -10.58
N LYS A 314 -18.23 -0.58 -9.79
CA LYS A 314 -19.41 -0.68 -8.93
C LYS A 314 -20.69 -0.91 -9.75
N LYS A 315 -20.90 -2.14 -10.18
CA LYS A 315 -22.17 -2.55 -10.82
C LYS A 315 -23.11 -3.06 -9.72
N ASN A 316 -24.29 -2.46 -9.60
CA ASN A 316 -25.36 -2.87 -8.64
C ASN A 316 -24.91 -2.89 -7.17
N GLY A 317 -23.89 -2.12 -6.79
CA GLY A 317 -23.38 -2.06 -5.44
C GLY A 317 -22.55 -3.27 -4.97
N LYS A 318 -22.37 -4.28 -5.81
CA LYS A 318 -21.70 -5.56 -5.48
C LYS A 318 -20.22 -5.62 -5.93
N GLU A 319 -19.86 -4.80 -6.90
CA GLU A 319 -18.50 -4.69 -7.40
C GLU A 319 -17.78 -3.48 -6.80
N GLY A 320 -16.47 -3.45 -6.93
CA GLY A 320 -15.63 -2.33 -6.51
C GLY A 320 -14.33 -2.81 -5.88
N TYR A 321 -13.47 -1.87 -5.57
CA TYR A 321 -12.16 -2.14 -4.98
C TYR A 321 -12.27 -2.44 -3.48
N ARG A 322 -11.29 -3.17 -2.96
CA ARG A 322 -11.03 -3.28 -1.53
C ARG A 322 -10.07 -2.17 -1.13
N GLY A 323 -10.54 -1.19 -0.37
CA GLY A 323 -9.75 -0.08 0.14
C GLY A 323 -8.92 -0.46 1.35
N TRP A 324 -7.78 0.20 1.49
CA TRP A 324 -6.95 0.16 2.69
C TRP A 324 -6.26 1.50 2.92
N CYS A 325 -5.94 1.76 4.17
CA CYS A 325 -5.21 2.96 4.58
C CYS A 325 -4.20 2.59 5.64
N ASN A 326 -2.98 3.08 5.48
CA ASN A 326 -1.94 3.03 6.49
C ASN A 326 -1.68 4.43 7.05
N GLY A 327 -1.34 4.50 8.31
CA GLY A 327 -1.03 5.77 8.97
C GLY A 327 0.05 5.63 10.02
N MET A 328 0.58 6.75 10.45
CA MET A 328 1.59 6.84 11.51
C MET A 328 0.93 7.09 12.86
N ALA A 329 1.14 6.21 13.81
CA ALA A 329 0.68 6.33 15.19
C ALA A 329 1.84 6.64 16.13
N LEU A 330 1.57 7.46 17.16
CA LEU A 330 2.52 7.76 18.22
C LEU A 330 2.44 6.68 19.32
N MET A 331 3.59 6.12 19.69
CA MET A 331 3.64 5.17 20.81
C MET A 331 3.47 5.90 22.14
N ARG A 332 2.78 5.24 23.09
CA ARG A 332 2.33 5.87 24.36
C ARG A 332 3.43 6.41 25.24
N HIS A 333 4.65 5.88 25.15
CA HIS A 333 5.79 6.31 25.98
C HIS A 333 6.44 7.62 25.53
N LEU A 334 6.08 8.15 24.34
CA LEU A 334 6.69 9.37 23.84
C LEU A 334 6.30 10.57 24.70
N GLU A 335 7.30 11.34 25.13
CA GLU A 335 7.12 12.54 25.93
C GLU A 335 8.22 13.58 25.67
N GLY A 336 8.02 14.81 26.12
CA GLY A 336 8.99 15.89 26.05
C GLY A 336 9.52 16.13 24.64
N LYS A 337 10.82 16.40 24.52
CA LYS A 337 11.49 16.73 23.24
C LYS A 337 11.36 15.62 22.19
N LYS A 338 11.25 14.34 22.60
CA LYS A 338 11.08 13.23 21.67
C LYS A 338 9.68 13.24 21.06
N LEU A 339 8.67 13.59 21.84
CA LEU A 339 7.31 13.79 21.32
C LEU A 339 7.24 15.00 20.39
N ASP A 340 7.94 16.11 20.74
CA ASP A 340 8.01 17.29 19.85
C ASP A 340 8.65 16.94 18.50
N ALA A 341 9.76 16.20 18.51
CA ALA A 341 10.40 15.70 17.28
C ALA A 341 9.48 14.77 16.48
N ALA A 342 8.68 13.95 17.15
CA ALA A 342 7.69 13.11 16.49
C ALA A 342 6.62 13.95 15.76
N TYR A 343 6.11 15.03 16.36
CA TYR A 343 5.19 15.95 15.67
C TYR A 343 5.84 16.68 14.48
N GLU A 344 7.11 17.08 14.59
CA GLU A 344 7.81 17.66 13.44
C GLU A 344 7.95 16.63 12.29
N TYR A 345 8.21 15.38 12.61
CA TYR A 345 8.25 14.31 11.63
C TYR A 345 6.88 14.03 10.99
N LEU A 346 5.80 13.99 11.78
CA LEU A 346 4.44 13.87 11.27
C LEU A 346 4.08 15.01 10.29
N ASN A 347 4.43 16.24 10.64
CA ASN A 347 4.20 17.40 9.77
C ASN A 347 5.07 17.37 8.50
N TRP A 348 6.34 16.95 8.62
CA TRP A 348 7.20 16.76 7.46
C TRP A 348 6.61 15.73 6.49
N TYR A 349 6.04 14.66 7.02
CA TYR A 349 5.46 13.58 6.23
C TYR A 349 4.33 14.07 5.30
N LEU A 350 3.48 14.97 5.78
CA LEU A 350 2.39 15.57 4.99
C LEU A 350 2.83 16.80 4.16
N SER A 351 4.07 17.26 4.27
CA SER A 351 4.56 18.44 3.54
C SER A 351 4.73 18.24 2.04
N GLY A 352 4.63 16.98 1.57
CA GLY A 352 4.47 16.62 0.15
C GLY A 352 5.59 15.78 -0.44
N TRP A 353 6.84 15.86 0.03
CA TRP A 353 7.93 15.08 -0.56
C TRP A 353 7.65 13.58 -0.53
N GLN A 354 7.22 13.08 0.63
CA GLN A 354 6.85 11.67 0.78
C GLN A 354 5.66 11.31 -0.13
N GLY A 355 4.65 12.17 -0.21
CA GLY A 355 3.49 11.97 -1.09
C GLY A 355 3.87 11.86 -2.56
N GLY A 356 4.80 12.68 -3.04
CA GLY A 356 5.36 12.56 -4.40
C GLY A 356 6.19 11.30 -4.59
N PHE A 357 6.95 10.90 -3.57
CA PHE A 357 7.75 9.68 -3.60
C PHE A 357 6.86 8.43 -3.75
N VAL A 358 5.82 8.27 -2.90
CA VAL A 358 4.96 7.09 -2.94
C VAL A 358 3.99 7.09 -4.13
N ALA A 359 3.64 8.26 -4.67
CA ALA A 359 2.83 8.35 -5.89
C ALA A 359 3.51 7.64 -7.06
N ARG A 360 4.84 7.72 -7.16
CA ARG A 360 5.63 7.02 -8.18
C ARG A 360 5.65 5.49 -8.02
N TYR A 361 5.20 4.97 -6.87
CA TYR A 361 4.87 3.55 -6.69
C TYR A 361 3.40 3.23 -6.95
N GLY A 362 2.57 4.24 -7.29
CA GLY A 362 1.15 4.07 -7.54
C GLY A 362 0.27 4.17 -6.29
N TYR A 363 0.79 4.67 -5.18
CA TYR A 363 0.02 4.95 -3.96
C TYR A 363 -0.47 6.40 -3.91
N TYR A 364 -1.39 6.70 -3.00
CA TYR A 364 -1.96 8.04 -2.83
C TYR A 364 -1.56 8.66 -1.51
N SER A 365 -1.29 9.97 -1.55
CA SER A 365 -1.10 10.80 -0.36
C SER A 365 -2.44 11.27 0.20
N PRO A 366 -2.63 11.34 1.53
CA PRO A 366 -3.82 11.93 2.13
C PRO A 366 -3.92 13.45 1.92
N VAL A 367 -2.84 14.11 1.49
CA VAL A 367 -2.79 15.54 1.12
C VAL A 367 -2.26 15.68 -0.31
N PRO A 368 -3.08 15.44 -1.35
CA PRO A 368 -2.64 15.51 -2.74
C PRO A 368 -2.07 16.87 -3.13
N THR A 369 -2.59 17.96 -2.57
CA THR A 369 -2.16 19.33 -2.88
C THR A 369 -0.71 19.63 -2.50
N THR A 370 -0.19 18.99 -1.45
CA THR A 370 1.23 19.09 -1.11
C THR A 370 2.07 18.13 -1.95
N ALA A 371 1.59 16.90 -2.17
CA ALA A 371 2.27 15.90 -3.00
C ALA A 371 2.47 16.38 -4.45
N GLN A 372 1.48 17.09 -5.02
CA GLN A 372 1.54 17.64 -6.38
C GLN A 372 2.78 18.50 -6.62
N LYS A 373 3.24 19.25 -5.61
CA LYS A 373 4.43 20.11 -5.69
C LYS A 373 5.73 19.33 -5.94
N PHE A 374 5.73 18.03 -5.70
CA PHE A 374 6.87 17.11 -5.86
C PHE A 374 6.70 16.12 -7.02
N LEU A 375 5.67 16.31 -7.82
CA LEU A 375 5.42 15.55 -9.05
C LEU A 375 5.60 16.47 -10.26
N THR A 376 6.07 15.91 -11.38
CA THR A 376 6.03 16.62 -12.66
C THR A 376 4.56 16.74 -13.13
N PRO A 377 4.22 17.66 -14.03
CA PRO A 377 2.88 17.71 -14.62
C PRO A 377 2.47 16.39 -15.29
N ALA A 378 3.42 15.67 -15.90
CA ALA A 378 3.19 14.36 -16.51
C ALA A 378 2.86 13.29 -15.49
N GLU A 379 3.63 13.23 -14.40
CA GLU A 379 3.36 12.29 -13.28
C GLU A 379 2.01 12.58 -12.61
N TRP A 380 1.68 13.86 -12.40
CA TRP A 380 0.37 14.25 -11.85
C TRP A 380 -0.78 13.82 -12.75
N ALA A 381 -0.69 14.15 -14.04
CA ALA A 381 -1.70 13.79 -15.04
C ALA A 381 -1.92 12.26 -15.08
N TYR A 382 -0.82 11.48 -15.05
CA TYR A 382 -0.91 10.01 -15.05
C TYR A 382 -1.48 9.46 -13.74
N TRP A 383 -0.89 9.83 -12.57
CA TRP A 383 -1.20 9.19 -11.30
C TRP A 383 -2.54 9.65 -10.70
N TYR A 384 -2.91 10.91 -10.88
CA TYR A 384 -4.11 11.49 -10.25
C TYR A 384 -5.25 11.78 -11.24
N GLU A 385 -4.94 12.20 -12.44
CA GLU A 385 -5.99 12.55 -13.43
C GLU A 385 -6.35 11.37 -14.35
N GLY A 386 -5.54 10.28 -14.37
CA GLY A 386 -5.76 9.12 -15.23
C GLY A 386 -5.54 9.40 -16.72
N ALA A 387 -4.85 10.49 -17.03
CA ALA A 387 -4.52 10.86 -18.39
C ALA A 387 -3.46 9.92 -18.98
N PRO A 388 -3.41 9.74 -20.31
CA PRO A 388 -2.33 9.03 -20.96
C PRO A 388 -0.98 9.67 -20.65
N ALA A 389 0.03 8.86 -20.32
CA ALA A 389 1.37 9.31 -20.02
C ALA A 389 1.98 10.09 -21.21
N PRO A 390 2.28 11.40 -21.10
CA PRO A 390 2.86 12.17 -22.21
C PRO A 390 4.36 11.88 -22.41
N GLU A 391 5.00 11.33 -21.39
CA GLU A 391 6.38 10.88 -21.36
C GLU A 391 6.47 9.59 -20.53
N PRO A 392 7.59 8.84 -20.54
CA PRO A 392 7.71 7.64 -19.72
C PRO A 392 7.55 7.96 -18.23
N ILE A 393 6.72 7.21 -17.53
CA ILE A 393 6.55 7.33 -16.08
C ILE A 393 7.57 6.43 -15.39
N SER A 394 8.31 6.99 -14.46
CA SER A 394 9.37 6.29 -13.73
C SER A 394 8.99 6.03 -12.28
N ASP A 395 9.66 5.04 -11.68
CA ASP A 395 9.62 4.80 -10.24
C ASP A 395 10.33 5.93 -9.45
N PRO A 396 10.30 5.92 -8.10
CA PRO A 396 10.97 6.96 -7.31
C PRO A 396 12.49 7.04 -7.49
N TYR A 397 13.10 6.04 -8.11
CA TYR A 397 14.54 5.98 -8.38
C TYR A 397 14.91 6.29 -9.84
N GLY A 398 13.89 6.70 -10.63
CA GLY A 398 14.08 7.08 -12.04
C GLY A 398 14.13 5.90 -13.01
N VAL A 399 13.71 4.69 -12.57
CA VAL A 399 13.60 3.54 -13.47
C VAL A 399 12.28 3.62 -14.22
N PRO A 400 12.26 3.64 -15.58
CA PRO A 400 11.04 3.67 -16.35
C PRO A 400 10.15 2.45 -16.06
N MET A 401 8.87 2.70 -15.75
CA MET A 401 7.87 1.68 -15.48
C MET A 401 6.77 1.63 -16.55
N GLU A 402 6.32 2.80 -17.02
CA GLU A 402 5.23 2.88 -17.97
C GLU A 402 5.67 3.67 -19.22
N PRO A 403 5.34 3.18 -20.42
CA PRO A 403 5.72 3.85 -21.66
C PRO A 403 4.84 5.07 -21.94
N VAL A 404 5.27 5.90 -22.89
CA VAL A 404 4.44 6.97 -23.46
C VAL A 404 3.10 6.42 -23.95
N GLY A 405 2.02 7.11 -23.62
CA GLY A 405 0.66 6.73 -23.99
C GLY A 405 0.00 5.73 -23.05
N ALA A 406 0.73 5.15 -22.09
CA ALA A 406 0.15 4.28 -21.07
C ALA A 406 -0.92 5.03 -20.27
N LYS A 407 -2.01 4.35 -19.97
CA LYS A 407 -3.06 4.83 -19.06
C LYS A 407 -2.98 4.06 -17.74
N ARG A 408 -3.27 4.75 -16.66
CA ARG A 408 -3.38 4.09 -15.37
C ARG A 408 -4.59 3.17 -15.33
N ASP A 409 -4.39 1.94 -14.92
CA ASP A 409 -5.47 0.98 -14.72
C ASP A 409 -6.47 1.50 -13.67
N GLY A 410 -7.76 1.40 -13.96
CA GLY A 410 -8.83 1.89 -13.10
C GLY A 410 -9.08 3.41 -13.18
N GLY A 411 -8.38 4.12 -14.05
CA GLY A 411 -8.63 5.53 -14.33
C GLY A 411 -8.00 6.51 -13.34
N SER A 412 -8.65 7.66 -13.16
CA SER A 412 -8.23 8.73 -12.25
C SER A 412 -8.29 8.32 -10.78
N PHE A 413 -7.66 9.14 -9.94
CA PHE A 413 -7.74 9.01 -8.48
C PHE A 413 -9.20 8.95 -7.99
N VAL A 414 -10.04 9.89 -8.45
CA VAL A 414 -11.45 9.96 -8.02
C VAL A 414 -12.23 8.72 -8.45
N GLU A 415 -12.07 8.28 -9.71
CA GLU A 415 -12.72 7.06 -10.20
C GLU A 415 -12.35 5.82 -9.39
N ARG A 416 -11.08 5.68 -9.01
CA ARG A 416 -10.63 4.54 -8.19
C ARG A 416 -11.16 4.60 -6.77
N VAL A 417 -11.07 5.74 -6.10
CA VAL A 417 -11.38 5.85 -4.67
C VAL A 417 -12.89 5.87 -4.42
N THR A 418 -13.69 6.50 -5.28
CA THR A 418 -15.16 6.45 -5.18
C THR A 418 -15.73 5.08 -5.52
N ASN A 419 -14.95 4.21 -6.16
CA ASN A 419 -15.33 2.84 -6.49
C ASN A 419 -14.93 1.80 -5.43
N ILE A 420 -14.47 2.22 -4.25
CA ILE A 420 -14.22 1.30 -3.12
C ILE A 420 -15.55 0.73 -2.62
N SER A 421 -15.59 -0.60 -2.40
CA SER A 421 -16.77 -1.31 -1.90
C SER A 421 -16.65 -1.79 -0.45
N CYS A 422 -15.43 -2.00 0.03
CA CYS A 422 -15.17 -2.40 1.42
C CYS A 422 -13.74 -1.98 1.82
N TRP A 423 -13.47 -1.98 3.13
CA TRP A 423 -12.18 -1.59 3.70
C TRP A 423 -11.55 -2.72 4.48
N ASN A 424 -10.22 -2.84 4.42
CA ASN A 424 -9.49 -3.76 5.27
C ASN A 424 -9.86 -3.59 6.74
N THR A 425 -10.06 -4.72 7.42
CA THR A 425 -10.42 -4.73 8.83
C THR A 425 -9.96 -6.00 9.53
N LEU A 426 -9.97 -5.97 10.85
CA LEU A 426 -9.95 -7.15 11.69
C LEU A 426 -11.38 -7.36 12.20
N MET A 427 -12.04 -8.42 11.71
CA MET A 427 -13.42 -8.75 12.14
C MET A 427 -13.46 -9.18 13.61
N ASP A 428 -14.63 -9.03 14.23
CA ASP A 428 -14.80 -9.40 15.63
C ASP A 428 -14.54 -10.90 15.87
N GLU A 429 -14.90 -11.74 14.89
CA GLU A 429 -14.66 -13.19 14.88
C GLU A 429 -13.26 -13.57 14.31
N ALA A 430 -12.25 -12.68 14.40
CA ALA A 430 -10.94 -12.91 13.81
C ALA A 430 -10.25 -14.20 14.23
N ALA A 431 -10.38 -14.59 15.51
CA ALA A 431 -9.80 -15.84 16.01
C ALA A 431 -10.46 -17.07 15.34
N TYR A 432 -11.78 -17.03 15.18
CA TYR A 432 -12.53 -18.08 14.49
C TYR A 432 -12.17 -18.11 13.00
N MET A 433 -12.18 -16.96 12.35
CA MET A 433 -11.81 -16.80 10.94
C MET A 433 -10.39 -17.35 10.67
N ASN A 434 -9.39 -17.02 11.51
CA ASN A 434 -8.03 -17.54 11.36
C ASN A 434 -7.97 -19.07 11.47
N LYS A 435 -8.74 -19.67 12.39
CA LYS A 435 -8.85 -21.13 12.50
C LYS A 435 -9.39 -21.74 11.20
N ARG A 436 -10.49 -21.19 10.68
CA ARG A 436 -11.12 -21.66 9.43
C ARG A 436 -10.21 -21.46 8.21
N TRP A 437 -9.49 -20.32 8.17
CA TRP A 437 -8.51 -20.07 7.11
C TRP A 437 -7.37 -21.10 7.09
N ASN A 438 -6.90 -21.52 8.26
CA ASN A 438 -5.91 -22.60 8.35
C ASN A 438 -6.46 -23.94 7.81
N GLU A 439 -7.75 -24.22 7.97
CA GLU A 439 -8.38 -25.41 7.35
C GLU A 439 -8.35 -25.30 5.81
N PHE A 440 -8.63 -24.11 5.25
CA PHE A 440 -8.43 -23.86 3.82
C PHE A 440 -6.97 -24.06 3.38
N LYS A 441 -6.00 -23.60 4.16
CA LYS A 441 -4.57 -23.75 3.82
C LYS A 441 -4.11 -25.18 3.70
N VAL A 442 -4.67 -26.10 4.46
CA VAL A 442 -4.27 -27.51 4.49
C VAL A 442 -5.18 -28.44 3.67
N ALA A 443 -6.31 -27.93 3.15
CA ALA A 443 -7.22 -28.68 2.28
C ALA A 443 -6.61 -28.88 0.90
#